data_beda5844bae4fd718f986d5e1736c78a
#
_entry.id   beda5844bae4fd718f986d5e1736c78a
#
_cell.length_a   1.000
_cell.length_b   1.000
_cell.length_c   1.000
_cell.angle_alpha   90.00
_cell.angle_beta   90.00
_cell.angle_gamma   90.00
#
_symmetry.space_group_name_H-M   'P 1'
#
loop_
_entity.id
_entity.type
_entity.pdbx_description
1 polymer ?
#
loop_
_entity_poly.entity_id
_entity_poly.type
_entity_poly.pdbx_seq_one_letter_code
_entity_poly.pdbx_strand_id
1 'polypeptide(L)'
;IKSLLVNKFIYSPTNSQIKAIELFVDFLISKNIDEIFILKGYAGTGKSSLIGYLVSNISKLSYKTVLLAPTGRAAKVFSNYSNKKAKTIHKQIYFSKSEASGTIKFNLKLNKYKRALFIIDESSMISGDIKDSNLFQNNSLLDDLIKYVYSGENCKLIFVGDPAQLPPINLKKNPALDKNYLSEKFDKSIH
;
A
#
# COMPACT_ATOMS: atom_id res chain seq x y z
N ILE A 1 12.44 17.40 10.69
CA ILE A 1 12.29 16.14 9.93
C ILE A 1 12.00 16.45 8.45
N LYS A 2 10.99 17.29 8.13
CA LYS A 2 10.64 17.67 6.74
C LYS A 2 11.86 18.20 5.97
N SER A 3 12.51 19.22 6.48
CA SER A 3 13.72 19.82 5.88
C SER A 3 14.87 18.83 5.72
N LEU A 4 15.07 17.95 6.70
CA LEU A 4 16.11 16.91 6.64
C LEU A 4 15.84 15.89 5.53
N LEU A 5 14.59 15.51 5.31
CA LEU A 5 14.24 14.56 4.24
C LEU A 5 14.30 15.23 2.87
N VAL A 6 13.94 16.49 2.73
CA VAL A 6 14.06 17.21 1.46
C VAL A 6 15.53 17.42 1.10
N ASN A 7 16.35 17.89 2.03
CA ASN A 7 17.77 18.18 1.76
C ASN A 7 18.67 16.96 1.54
N LYS A 8 18.24 15.78 1.97
CA LYS A 8 18.98 14.51 1.78
C LYS A 8 18.50 13.68 0.59
N PHE A 9 17.55 14.20 -0.18
CA PHE A 9 17.15 13.53 -1.40
C PHE A 9 18.30 13.53 -2.41
N ILE A 10 18.61 12.37 -3.02
CA ILE A 10 19.81 12.15 -3.83
C ILE A 10 19.84 13.06 -5.08
N TYR A 11 18.69 13.45 -5.57
CA TYR A 11 18.52 14.36 -6.69
C TYR A 11 17.85 15.64 -6.22
N SER A 12 18.01 16.74 -6.95
CA SER A 12 17.20 17.96 -6.69
C SER A 12 15.72 17.63 -6.87
N PRO A 13 14.93 17.57 -5.79
CA PRO A 13 13.53 17.18 -5.90
C PRO A 13 12.73 18.27 -6.63
N THR A 14 11.78 17.85 -7.45
CA THR A 14 10.80 18.78 -8.03
C THR A 14 9.87 19.32 -6.94
N ASN A 15 9.20 20.45 -7.21
CA ASN A 15 8.22 21.04 -6.27
C ASN A 15 7.13 20.04 -5.87
N SER A 16 6.67 19.20 -6.81
CA SER A 16 5.68 18.15 -6.53
C SER A 16 6.22 17.07 -5.60
N GLN A 17 7.49 16.69 -5.77
CA GLN A 17 8.14 15.72 -4.88
C GLN A 17 8.38 16.28 -3.48
N ILE A 18 8.76 17.56 -3.37
CA ILE A 18 8.87 18.26 -2.08
C ILE A 18 7.55 18.22 -1.34
N LYS A 19 6.47 18.64 -2.01
CA LYS A 19 5.12 18.61 -1.44
C LYS A 19 4.69 17.21 -1.01
N ALA A 20 5.00 16.19 -1.82
CA ALA A 20 4.72 14.79 -1.48
C ALA A 20 5.48 14.34 -0.22
N ILE A 21 6.76 14.72 -0.08
CA ILE A 21 7.57 14.43 1.12
C ILE A 21 6.96 15.11 2.36
N GLU A 22 6.55 16.38 2.23
CA GLU A 22 5.95 17.12 3.35
C GLU A 22 4.64 16.48 3.83
N LEU A 23 3.73 16.20 2.91
CA LEU A 23 2.45 15.51 3.21
C LEU A 23 2.68 14.12 3.80
N PHE A 24 3.66 13.39 3.28
CA PHE A 24 4.03 12.09 3.81
C PHE A 24 4.53 12.16 5.26
N VAL A 25 5.32 13.19 5.60
CA VAL A 25 5.77 13.39 6.98
C VAL A 25 4.59 13.73 7.88
N ASP A 26 3.68 14.62 7.45
CA ASP A 26 2.47 14.95 8.21
C ASP A 26 1.62 13.71 8.48
N PHE A 27 1.41 12.88 7.46
CA PHE A 27 0.74 11.58 7.59
C PHE A 27 1.43 10.67 8.61
N LEU A 28 2.76 10.59 8.62
CA LEU A 28 3.49 9.73 9.55
C LEU A 28 3.42 10.18 10.99
N ILE A 29 3.45 11.50 11.24
CA ILE A 29 3.41 12.06 12.61
C ILE A 29 1.99 12.23 13.14
N SER A 30 0.99 12.16 12.27
CA SER A 30 -0.43 12.23 12.66
C SER A 30 -0.76 11.13 13.66
N LYS A 31 -1.49 11.51 14.72
CA LYS A 31 -2.02 10.57 15.73
C LYS A 31 -3.30 9.86 15.27
N ASN A 32 -3.92 10.36 14.18
CA ASN A 32 -5.05 9.69 13.59
C ASN A 32 -4.60 8.36 12.97
N ILE A 33 -5.22 7.27 13.37
CA ILE A 33 -4.94 5.93 12.85
C ILE A 33 -5.82 5.57 11.65
N ASP A 34 -6.89 6.34 11.42
CA ASP A 34 -7.85 6.12 10.34
C ASP A 34 -7.51 6.92 9.08
N GLU A 35 -6.24 6.87 8.70
CA GLU A 35 -5.70 7.61 7.55
C GLU A 35 -5.05 6.69 6.53
N ILE A 36 -5.30 6.98 5.25
CA ILE A 36 -4.61 6.36 4.11
C ILE A 36 -3.88 7.46 3.33
N PHE A 37 -2.64 7.19 2.95
CA PHE A 37 -1.88 8.07 2.05
C PHE A 37 -1.89 7.51 0.63
N ILE A 38 -2.17 8.34 -0.37
CA ILE A 38 -2.13 7.95 -1.78
C ILE A 38 -1.08 8.76 -2.51
N LEU A 39 -0.05 8.09 -3.03
CA LEU A 39 0.94 8.69 -3.92
C LEU A 39 0.62 8.35 -5.38
N LYS A 40 0.09 9.32 -6.10
CA LYS A 40 -0.20 9.19 -7.53
C LYS A 40 0.88 9.86 -8.37
N GLY A 41 1.16 9.28 -9.53
CA GLY A 41 2.01 9.91 -10.53
C GLY A 41 2.12 9.04 -11.78
N TYR A 42 2.31 9.66 -12.92
CA TYR A 42 2.49 8.97 -14.20
C TYR A 42 3.81 8.20 -14.25
N ALA A 43 3.95 7.31 -15.25
CA ALA A 43 5.21 6.64 -15.51
C ALA A 43 6.33 7.69 -15.71
N GLY A 44 7.54 7.41 -15.20
CA GLY A 44 8.70 8.30 -15.33
C GLY A 44 8.71 9.52 -14.38
N THR A 45 7.72 9.75 -13.54
CA THR A 45 7.69 10.90 -12.59
C THR A 45 8.55 10.72 -11.34
N GLY A 46 9.29 9.61 -11.24
CA GLY A 46 10.19 9.35 -10.13
C GLY A 46 9.52 8.77 -8.87
N LYS A 47 8.30 8.22 -8.97
CA LYS A 47 7.60 7.55 -7.84
C LYS A 47 8.48 6.53 -7.13
N SER A 48 9.08 5.62 -7.91
CA SER A 48 9.92 4.53 -7.36
C SER A 48 11.14 5.08 -6.63
N SER A 49 11.81 6.10 -7.19
CA SER A 49 12.94 6.77 -6.54
C SER A 49 12.53 7.45 -5.25
N LEU A 50 11.39 8.14 -5.25
CA LEU A 50 10.85 8.80 -4.06
C LEU A 50 10.51 7.78 -2.98
N ILE A 51 9.80 6.69 -3.32
CA ILE A 51 9.45 5.64 -2.37
C ILE A 51 10.69 4.91 -1.86
N GLY A 52 11.64 4.55 -2.71
CA GLY A 52 12.91 3.94 -2.29
C GLY A 52 13.65 4.82 -1.28
N TYR A 53 13.72 6.12 -1.54
CA TYR A 53 14.29 7.09 -0.61
C TYR A 53 13.53 7.16 0.73
N LEU A 54 12.21 7.27 0.69
CA LEU A 54 11.38 7.32 1.89
C LEU A 54 11.54 6.04 2.71
N VAL A 55 11.46 4.87 2.08
CA VAL A 55 11.66 3.55 2.73
C VAL A 55 13.00 3.45 3.44
N SER A 56 14.07 3.98 2.84
CA SER A 56 15.41 3.96 3.43
C SER A 56 15.53 4.85 4.67
N ASN A 57 14.70 5.88 4.79
CA ASN A 57 14.74 6.85 5.89
C ASN A 57 13.66 6.62 6.96
N ILE A 58 12.59 5.90 6.67
CA ILE A 58 11.48 5.62 7.62
C ILE A 58 11.96 4.86 8.87
N SER A 59 12.95 3.99 8.75
CA SER A 59 13.52 3.27 9.90
C SER A 59 13.98 4.19 11.03
N LYS A 60 14.38 5.42 10.69
CA LYS A 60 14.77 6.46 11.66
C LYS A 60 13.56 7.03 12.43
N LEU A 61 12.34 6.79 11.96
CA LEU A 61 11.10 7.25 12.56
C LEU A 61 10.39 6.16 13.37
N SER A 62 11.08 5.07 13.68
CA SER A 62 10.58 3.94 14.48
C SER A 62 9.37 3.22 13.88
N TYR A 63 9.17 3.30 12.55
CA TYR A 63 8.18 2.51 11.84
C TYR A 63 8.82 1.26 11.22
N LYS A 64 8.17 0.11 11.39
CA LYS A 64 8.48 -1.09 10.62
C LYS A 64 7.86 -0.99 9.25
N THR A 65 8.64 -1.08 8.18
CA THR A 65 8.11 -1.05 6.81
C THR A 65 7.75 -2.44 6.33
N VAL A 66 6.55 -2.59 5.74
CA VAL A 66 6.07 -3.80 5.07
C VAL A 66 5.76 -3.44 3.63
N LEU A 67 6.57 -3.95 2.70
CA LEU A 67 6.49 -3.63 1.28
C LEU A 67 5.70 -4.71 0.54
N LEU A 68 4.66 -4.30 -0.17
CA LEU A 68 3.73 -5.20 -0.85
C LEU A 68 3.49 -4.76 -2.29
N ALA A 69 3.11 -5.73 -3.13
CA ALA A 69 2.65 -5.48 -4.49
C ALA A 69 1.59 -6.50 -4.91
N PRO A 70 0.76 -6.21 -5.92
CA PRO A 70 -0.30 -7.13 -6.37
C PRO A 70 0.25 -8.43 -6.96
N THR A 71 1.39 -8.37 -7.65
CA THR A 71 1.98 -9.52 -8.36
C THR A 71 3.40 -9.84 -7.90
N GLY A 72 3.87 -11.07 -8.14
CA GLY A 72 5.23 -11.47 -7.83
C GLY A 72 6.29 -10.68 -8.61
N ARG A 73 6.01 -10.33 -9.88
CA ARG A 73 6.90 -9.48 -10.70
C ARG A 73 7.03 -8.08 -10.10
N ALA A 74 5.92 -7.44 -9.78
CA ALA A 74 5.92 -6.12 -9.14
C ALA A 74 6.63 -6.15 -7.78
N ALA A 75 6.41 -7.18 -6.95
CA ALA A 75 7.12 -7.34 -5.69
C ALA A 75 8.64 -7.48 -5.86
N LYS A 76 9.10 -8.17 -6.92
CA LYS A 76 10.54 -8.29 -7.23
C LYS A 76 11.12 -6.92 -7.64
N VAL A 77 10.44 -6.19 -8.49
CA VAL A 77 10.84 -4.83 -8.91
C VAL A 77 10.89 -3.90 -7.69
N PHE A 78 9.84 -3.92 -6.86
CA PHE A 78 9.79 -3.13 -5.63
C PHE A 78 10.95 -3.46 -4.68
N SER A 79 11.29 -4.74 -4.52
CA SER A 79 12.43 -5.15 -3.69
C SER A 79 13.75 -4.55 -4.19
N ASN A 80 13.94 -4.50 -5.51
CA ASN A 80 15.18 -4.03 -6.11
C ASN A 80 15.40 -2.53 -5.85
N TYR A 81 14.41 -1.68 -6.15
CA TYR A 81 14.62 -0.23 -6.00
C TYR A 81 14.48 0.27 -4.55
N SER A 82 13.79 -0.46 -3.68
CA SER A 82 13.68 -0.12 -2.26
C SER A 82 14.81 -0.69 -1.39
N ASN A 83 15.62 -1.58 -1.96
CA ASN A 83 16.65 -2.34 -1.24
C ASN A 83 16.11 -3.06 0.02
N LYS A 84 14.83 -3.44 -0.01
CA LYS A 84 14.15 -4.19 1.05
C LYS A 84 13.22 -5.23 0.42
N LYS A 85 13.09 -6.38 1.07
CA LYS A 85 12.25 -7.48 0.58
C LYS A 85 10.76 -7.09 0.56
N ALA A 86 10.17 -7.04 -0.62
CA ALA A 86 8.73 -6.93 -0.81
C ALA A 86 8.10 -8.33 -1.02
N LYS A 87 6.80 -8.43 -0.77
CA LYS A 87 6.00 -9.64 -0.96
C LYS A 87 4.75 -9.31 -1.77
N THR A 88 4.07 -10.33 -2.26
CA THR A 88 2.72 -10.13 -2.79
C THR A 88 1.74 -9.88 -1.65
N ILE A 89 0.67 -9.10 -1.94
CA ILE A 89 -0.41 -8.84 -0.99
C ILE A 89 -0.96 -10.19 -0.49
N HIS A 90 -1.31 -11.11 -1.39
CA HIS A 90 -1.85 -12.42 -1.05
C HIS A 90 -0.95 -13.20 -0.07
N LYS A 91 0.35 -13.27 -0.35
CA LYS A 91 1.31 -13.98 0.52
C LYS A 91 1.40 -13.36 1.93
N GLN A 92 1.18 -12.06 2.02
CA GLN A 92 1.25 -11.35 3.30
C GLN A 92 -0.02 -11.57 4.12
N ILE A 93 -1.21 -11.40 3.51
CA ILE A 93 -2.46 -11.29 4.26
C ILE A 93 -3.23 -12.61 4.41
N TYR A 94 -3.01 -13.61 3.52
CA TYR A 94 -3.74 -14.88 3.57
C TYR A 94 -2.88 -16.06 4.00
N PHE A 95 -3.54 -17.05 4.59
CA PHE A 95 -3.04 -18.41 4.74
C PHE A 95 -4.04 -19.39 4.11
N SER A 96 -3.53 -20.49 3.57
CA SER A 96 -4.36 -21.57 3.03
C SER A 96 -4.75 -22.54 4.13
N LYS A 97 -6.02 -23.01 4.12
CA LYS A 97 -6.52 -24.08 4.97
C LYS A 97 -7.20 -25.11 4.06
N SER A 98 -6.78 -26.36 4.18
CA SER A 98 -7.47 -27.48 3.54
C SER A 98 -8.68 -27.86 4.38
N GLU A 99 -9.83 -28.00 3.74
CA GLU A 99 -11.04 -28.54 4.36
C GLU A 99 -11.09 -30.05 4.22
N ALA A 100 -11.94 -30.70 5.02
CA ALA A 100 -12.13 -32.18 4.94
C ALA A 100 -12.64 -32.62 3.56
N SER A 101 -13.27 -31.74 2.79
CA SER A 101 -13.71 -31.96 1.40
C SER A 101 -12.58 -31.95 0.37
N GLY A 102 -11.32 -31.70 0.77
CA GLY A 102 -10.19 -31.50 -0.13
C GLY A 102 -10.12 -30.10 -0.77
N THR A 103 -11.08 -29.22 -0.48
CA THR A 103 -11.10 -27.85 -0.99
C THR A 103 -10.12 -26.99 -0.21
N ILE A 104 -9.34 -26.16 -0.92
CA ILE A 104 -8.43 -25.18 -0.30
C ILE A 104 -9.17 -23.86 -0.16
N LYS A 105 -9.26 -23.33 1.06
CA LYS A 105 -9.76 -21.97 1.33
C LYS A 105 -8.65 -21.05 1.81
N PHE A 106 -8.71 -19.80 1.38
CA PHE A 106 -7.82 -18.74 1.85
C PHE A 106 -8.51 -17.93 2.94
N ASN A 107 -7.88 -17.87 4.10
CA ASN A 107 -8.36 -17.12 5.25
C ASN A 107 -7.42 -15.96 5.54
N LEU A 108 -8.00 -14.86 6.02
CA LEU A 108 -7.24 -13.68 6.41
C LEU A 108 -6.39 -13.99 7.66
N LYS A 109 -5.10 -13.66 7.60
CA LYS A 109 -4.20 -13.77 8.76
C LYS A 109 -4.52 -12.71 9.79
N LEU A 110 -4.21 -13.01 11.04
CA LEU A 110 -4.13 -12.00 12.09
C LEU A 110 -2.93 -11.09 11.83
N ASN A 111 -3.13 -9.77 11.84
CA ASN A 111 -2.04 -8.81 11.77
C ASN A 111 -1.38 -8.67 13.14
N LYS A 112 -0.15 -9.17 13.26
CA LYS A 112 0.67 -9.09 14.48
C LYS A 112 1.63 -7.90 14.48
N TYR A 113 1.55 -7.02 13.48
CA TYR A 113 2.42 -5.86 13.41
C TYR A 113 1.96 -4.78 14.38
N LYS A 114 2.95 -4.13 14.99
CA LYS A 114 2.78 -2.94 15.81
C LYS A 114 3.58 -1.80 15.18
N ARG A 115 2.98 -0.62 15.06
CA ARG A 115 3.60 0.58 14.50
C ARG A 115 4.28 0.30 13.16
N ALA A 116 3.52 -0.26 12.23
CA ALA A 116 4.02 -0.62 10.90
C ALA A 116 3.40 0.23 9.81
N LEU A 117 4.22 0.52 8.80
CA LEU A 117 3.82 1.22 7.59
C LEU A 117 3.78 0.22 6.45
N PHE A 118 2.57 -0.05 5.96
CA PHE A 118 2.35 -0.88 4.79
C PHE A 118 2.38 0.01 3.55
N ILE A 119 3.27 -0.30 2.62
CA ILE A 119 3.42 0.43 1.36
C ILE A 119 3.10 -0.53 0.22
N ILE A 120 2.08 -0.19 -0.55
CA ILE A 120 1.59 -1.01 -1.66
C ILE A 120 1.95 -0.32 -2.97
N ASP A 121 2.89 -0.90 -3.70
CA ASP A 121 3.23 -0.41 -5.06
C ASP A 121 2.33 -1.06 -6.11
N GLU A 122 2.24 -0.44 -7.28
CA GLU A 122 1.36 -0.85 -8.39
C GLU A 122 -0.11 -1.01 -7.95
N SER A 123 -0.58 -0.11 -7.08
CA SER A 123 -1.92 -0.20 -6.48
C SER A 123 -3.05 -0.04 -7.49
N SER A 124 -2.77 0.49 -8.69
CA SER A 124 -3.72 0.55 -9.80
C SER A 124 -4.26 -0.82 -10.24
N MET A 125 -3.54 -1.90 -9.94
CA MET A 125 -3.94 -3.27 -10.27
C MET A 125 -4.84 -3.92 -9.22
N ILE A 126 -5.12 -3.27 -8.10
CA ILE A 126 -5.92 -3.87 -7.01
C ILE A 126 -7.40 -3.72 -7.33
N SER A 127 -8.11 -4.86 -7.42
CA SER A 127 -9.55 -4.88 -7.62
C SER A 127 -10.29 -4.58 -6.33
N GLY A 128 -11.35 -3.76 -6.44
CA GLY A 128 -12.35 -3.53 -5.41
C GLY A 128 -13.57 -4.44 -5.53
N ASP A 129 -13.62 -5.30 -6.55
CA ASP A 129 -14.72 -6.21 -6.79
C ASP A 129 -14.54 -7.50 -6.00
N ILE A 130 -15.67 -8.04 -5.56
CA ILE A 130 -15.74 -9.38 -4.97
C ILE A 130 -15.44 -10.37 -6.10
N LYS A 131 -14.39 -11.14 -5.96
CA LYS A 131 -14.18 -12.29 -6.84
C LYS A 131 -15.12 -13.40 -6.38
N ASP A 132 -16.03 -13.78 -7.26
CA ASP A 132 -16.85 -15.00 -7.12
C ASP A 132 -15.98 -16.26 -7.18
N SER A 133 -15.09 -16.40 -6.23
CA SER A 133 -14.36 -17.64 -6.05
C SER A 133 -14.69 -18.15 -4.66
N ASN A 134 -15.21 -19.38 -4.60
CA ASN A 134 -15.39 -20.14 -3.35
C ASN A 134 -14.10 -20.29 -2.52
N LEU A 135 -12.99 -19.75 -3.03
CA LEU A 135 -11.65 -19.77 -2.42
C LEU A 135 -11.42 -18.63 -1.43
N PHE A 136 -12.11 -17.48 -1.61
CA PHE A 136 -11.99 -16.29 -0.77
C PHE A 136 -13.34 -15.98 -0.11
N GLN A 137 -13.32 -15.47 1.10
CA GLN A 137 -14.53 -15.16 1.88
C GLN A 137 -15.26 -13.93 1.32
N ASN A 138 -15.87 -14.02 0.14
CA ASN A 138 -16.78 -13.03 -0.46
C ASN A 138 -16.38 -11.54 -0.32
N ASN A 139 -15.08 -11.25 -0.07
CA ASN A 139 -14.54 -9.91 0.03
C ASN A 139 -13.63 -9.61 -1.15
N SER A 140 -13.50 -8.34 -1.52
CA SER A 140 -12.48 -7.92 -2.48
C SER A 140 -11.08 -7.98 -1.84
N LEU A 141 -10.04 -8.09 -2.68
CA LEU A 141 -8.65 -8.02 -2.21
C LEU A 141 -8.36 -6.69 -1.47
N LEU A 142 -8.99 -5.61 -1.92
CA LEU A 142 -8.84 -4.30 -1.29
C LEU A 142 -9.49 -4.27 0.10
N ASP A 143 -10.69 -4.86 0.26
CA ASP A 143 -11.38 -4.94 1.55
C ASP A 143 -10.54 -5.72 2.57
N ASP A 144 -10.05 -6.89 2.16
CA ASP A 144 -9.24 -7.74 3.02
C ASP A 144 -7.89 -7.11 3.38
N LEU A 145 -7.27 -6.39 2.43
CA LEU A 145 -6.02 -5.68 2.69
C LEU A 145 -6.22 -4.57 3.73
N ILE A 146 -7.25 -3.73 3.57
CA ILE A 146 -7.55 -2.64 4.50
C ILE A 146 -7.90 -3.21 5.88
N LYS A 147 -8.79 -4.21 5.94
CA LYS A 147 -9.12 -4.91 7.18
C LYS A 147 -7.89 -5.49 7.87
N TYR A 148 -7.01 -6.15 7.10
CA TYR A 148 -5.76 -6.71 7.64
C TYR A 148 -4.86 -5.62 8.22
N VAL A 149 -4.60 -4.55 7.48
CA VAL A 149 -3.69 -3.49 7.95
C VAL A 149 -4.18 -2.87 9.24
N TYR A 150 -5.45 -2.46 9.28
CA TYR A 150 -6.02 -1.74 10.43
C TYR A 150 -6.43 -2.65 11.59
N SER A 151 -6.37 -3.97 11.45
CA SER A 151 -6.44 -4.89 12.60
C SER A 151 -5.14 -4.97 13.41
N GLY A 152 -4.04 -4.39 12.90
CA GLY A 152 -2.79 -4.26 13.64
C GLY A 152 -2.75 -3.00 14.52
N GLU A 153 -1.83 -2.98 15.46
CA GLU A 153 -1.70 -1.87 16.42
C GLU A 153 -0.92 -0.70 15.80
N ASN A 154 -1.55 0.48 15.66
CA ASN A 154 -0.94 1.70 15.10
C ASN A 154 -0.30 1.49 13.71
N CYS A 155 -0.95 0.71 12.86
CA CYS A 155 -0.51 0.49 11.49
C CYS A 155 -1.07 1.56 10.55
N LYS A 156 -0.29 1.94 9.54
CA LYS A 156 -0.67 2.91 8.51
C LYS A 156 -0.51 2.30 7.12
N LEU A 157 -1.30 2.81 6.15
CA LEU A 157 -1.36 2.29 4.79
C LEU A 157 -1.04 3.37 3.76
N ILE A 158 -0.20 3.02 2.78
CA ILE A 158 0.13 3.86 1.64
C ILE A 158 -0.15 3.09 0.35
N PHE A 159 -0.91 3.70 -0.54
CA PHE A 159 -1.06 3.25 -1.91
C PHE A 159 -0.17 4.08 -2.84
N VAL A 160 0.56 3.40 -3.71
CA VAL A 160 1.41 4.01 -4.74
C VAL A 160 0.96 3.47 -6.09
N GLY A 161 0.71 4.35 -7.04
CA GLY A 161 0.28 3.89 -8.36
C GLY A 161 0.20 4.99 -9.40
N ASP A 162 -0.06 4.55 -10.62
CA ASP A 162 -0.22 5.41 -11.78
C ASP A 162 -1.71 5.49 -12.15
N PRO A 163 -2.33 6.69 -12.07
CA PRO A 163 -3.74 6.85 -12.40
C PRO A 163 -4.05 6.66 -13.89
N ALA A 164 -3.06 6.69 -14.77
CA ALA A 164 -3.22 6.45 -16.21
C ALA A 164 -3.09 4.97 -16.61
N GLN A 165 -2.68 4.10 -15.70
CA GLN A 165 -2.73 2.65 -15.96
C GLN A 165 -4.18 2.18 -16.05
N LEU A 166 -4.39 1.14 -16.87
CA LEU A 166 -5.69 0.53 -17.00
C LEU A 166 -6.21 0.05 -15.63
N PRO A 167 -7.47 0.38 -15.31
CA PRO A 167 -8.10 -0.14 -14.11
C PRO A 167 -8.22 -1.68 -14.17
N PRO A 168 -8.45 -2.34 -13.04
CA PRO A 168 -8.77 -3.75 -13.03
C PRO A 168 -9.93 -4.10 -13.97
N ILE A 169 -9.95 -5.33 -14.46
CA ILE A 169 -10.98 -5.82 -15.39
C ILE A 169 -12.37 -5.51 -14.83
N ASN A 170 -13.28 -5.02 -15.67
CA ASN A 170 -14.65 -4.62 -15.35
C ASN A 170 -14.81 -3.34 -14.50
N LEU A 171 -13.72 -2.62 -14.18
CA LEU A 171 -13.80 -1.37 -13.44
C LEU A 171 -13.50 -0.16 -14.36
N LYS A 172 -14.19 0.95 -14.12
CA LYS A 172 -13.94 2.23 -14.82
C LYS A 172 -12.87 3.07 -14.13
N LYS A 173 -12.55 2.77 -12.87
CA LYS A 173 -11.58 3.50 -12.04
C LYS A 173 -10.74 2.53 -11.23
N ASN A 174 -9.59 3.00 -10.76
CA ASN A 174 -8.69 2.26 -9.87
C ASN A 174 -9.12 2.49 -8.41
N PRO A 175 -9.83 1.56 -7.76
CA PRO A 175 -10.45 1.78 -6.45
C PRO A 175 -9.43 2.10 -5.35
N ALA A 176 -8.25 1.48 -5.39
CA ALA A 176 -7.17 1.74 -4.44
C ALA A 176 -6.53 3.14 -4.60
N LEU A 177 -6.77 3.81 -5.73
CA LEU A 177 -6.29 5.16 -6.00
C LEU A 177 -7.43 6.20 -6.02
N ASP A 178 -8.69 5.81 -5.82
CA ASP A 178 -9.82 6.73 -5.79
C ASP A 178 -10.08 7.21 -4.35
N LYS A 179 -9.79 8.49 -4.11
CA LYS A 179 -9.95 9.13 -2.80
C LYS A 179 -11.39 9.04 -2.28
N ASN A 180 -12.37 9.34 -3.13
CA ASN A 180 -13.77 9.34 -2.73
C ASN A 180 -14.24 7.92 -2.39
N TYR A 181 -13.92 6.96 -3.25
CA TYR A 181 -14.25 5.56 -3.02
C TYR A 181 -13.68 5.04 -1.69
N LEU A 182 -12.40 5.33 -1.40
CA LEU A 182 -11.77 4.87 -0.16
C LEU A 182 -12.36 5.57 1.07
N SER A 183 -12.62 6.87 0.99
CA SER A 183 -13.19 7.63 2.10
C SER A 183 -14.62 7.18 2.42
N GLU A 184 -15.47 7.03 1.40
CA GLU A 184 -16.87 6.63 1.58
C GLU A 184 -17.01 5.18 2.04
N LYS A 185 -16.25 4.27 1.42
CA LYS A 185 -16.38 2.84 1.72
C LYS A 185 -15.77 2.41 3.05
N PHE A 186 -14.67 3.04 3.46
CA PHE A 186 -13.88 2.58 4.61
C PHE A 186 -13.83 3.58 5.77
N ASP A 187 -14.55 4.70 5.66
CA ASP A 187 -14.55 5.77 6.66
C ASP A 187 -13.11 6.21 7.05
N LYS A 188 -12.28 6.46 6.03
CA LYS A 188 -10.88 6.85 6.22
C LYS A 188 -10.60 8.25 5.69
N SER A 189 -9.77 9.00 6.41
CA SER A 189 -9.20 10.26 5.92
C SER A 189 -8.12 9.96 4.88
N ILE A 190 -8.18 10.61 3.71
CA ILE A 190 -7.27 10.34 2.59
C ILE A 190 -6.37 11.54 2.32
N HIS A 191 -5.08 11.32 2.39
CA HIS A 191 -4.03 12.30 2.07
C HIS A 191 -3.49 12.12 0.66
#